data_1040a20b4952fb2089cbed2cea12cfa6
#
_entry.id   1040a20b4952fb2089cbed2cea12cfa6
#
_cell.length_a   1.000
_cell.length_b   1.000
_cell.length_c   1.000
_cell.angle_alpha   90.00
_cell.angle_beta   90.00
_cell.angle_gamma   90.00
#
_symmetry.space_group_name_H-M   'P 1'
#
loop_
_entity.id
_entity.type
_entity.pdbx_description
1 polymer ?
#
loop_
_entity_poly.entity_id
_entity_poly.type
_entity_poly.pdbx_seq_one_letter_code
_entity_poly.pdbx_strand_id
1 'polypeptide(L)'
;MFNCIYGMRLQMVVILMLLLLLLWANLCQHINKKRWAAINAVIFDLSTATILYATVLTRSVGVSEAILAPFVSLTAGRWVYFSGLPCQIAALKSHLGRDYETLITQDTACHSVPSPLVWGEYKAELEKQHGGKLAAFSFRNKANGWEVYHIRALFDNGSEFTQPAAENPYQRGFIKGLYSRSSCFVCKFKGIERCSDVTLADYWGVKGIQPDAYNPQGTSLILLHSEKGRSLLECCKEQLRLQPAAKDAFAFNPAVLAPIQKPARYDEFWEGYGQTSFADLVSACCEPTEEELAQKRRSKSLLARVMRRLKR
;
A
#
# COMPACT_ATOMS: atom_id res chain seq x y z
N MET A 1 -22.07 -17.38 28.64
CA MET A 1 -20.68 -17.44 29.15
C MET A 1 -19.63 -17.72 28.07
N PHE A 2 -19.89 -18.59 27.09
CA PHE A 2 -18.97 -18.88 25.98
C PHE A 2 -18.67 -17.69 25.05
N ASN A 3 -19.65 -16.83 24.79
CA ASN A 3 -19.46 -15.67 23.89
C ASN A 3 -18.53 -14.58 24.46
N CYS A 4 -18.42 -14.47 25.80
CA CYS A 4 -17.56 -13.46 26.43
C CYS A 4 -16.08 -13.84 26.37
N ILE A 5 -15.77 -15.13 26.41
CA ILE A 5 -14.38 -15.64 26.34
C ILE A 5 -13.86 -15.52 24.89
N TYR A 6 -14.70 -15.71 23.87
CA TYR A 6 -14.36 -15.49 22.47
C TYR A 6 -14.09 -14.01 22.16
N GLY A 7 -14.92 -13.10 22.69
CA GLY A 7 -14.73 -11.66 22.52
C GLY A 7 -13.40 -11.16 23.11
N MET A 8 -13.03 -11.61 24.32
CA MET A 8 -11.76 -11.21 24.95
C MET A 8 -10.54 -11.74 24.21
N ARG A 9 -10.56 -12.97 23.68
CA ARG A 9 -9.44 -13.51 22.88
C ARG A 9 -9.30 -12.80 21.53
N LEU A 10 -10.41 -12.46 20.89
CA LEU A 10 -10.39 -11.70 19.64
C LEU A 10 -9.87 -10.26 19.86
N GLN A 11 -10.25 -9.60 20.95
CA GLN A 11 -9.71 -8.29 21.32
C GLN A 11 -8.21 -8.30 21.56
N MET A 12 -7.68 -9.28 22.29
CA MET A 12 -6.23 -9.42 22.47
C MET A 12 -5.49 -9.66 21.15
N VAL A 13 -6.06 -10.43 20.24
CA VAL A 13 -5.49 -10.71 18.93
C VAL A 13 -5.48 -9.46 18.06
N VAL A 14 -6.53 -8.67 18.09
CA VAL A 14 -6.63 -7.42 17.32
C VAL A 14 -5.72 -6.34 17.90
N ILE A 15 -5.60 -6.22 19.22
CA ILE A 15 -4.61 -5.34 19.87
C ILE A 15 -3.20 -5.77 19.50
N LEU A 16 -2.93 -7.07 19.51
CA LEU A 16 -1.65 -7.62 19.07
C LEU A 16 -1.42 -7.36 17.57
N MET A 17 -2.47 -7.42 16.73
CA MET A 17 -2.40 -7.07 15.30
C MET A 17 -2.11 -5.59 15.08
N LEU A 18 -2.76 -4.70 15.80
CA LEU A 18 -2.49 -3.25 15.71
C LEU A 18 -1.11 -2.91 16.29
N LEU A 19 -0.71 -3.54 17.39
CA LEU A 19 0.64 -3.44 17.94
C LEU A 19 1.66 -4.05 16.98
N LEU A 20 1.35 -5.14 16.30
CA LEU A 20 2.22 -5.75 15.30
C LEU A 20 2.24 -4.99 13.99
N LEU A 21 1.14 -4.35 13.57
CA LEU A 21 1.14 -3.40 12.46
C LEU A 21 1.91 -2.12 12.81
N LEU A 22 1.84 -1.66 14.05
CA LEU A 22 2.65 -0.55 14.57
C LEU A 22 4.12 -0.97 14.80
N LEU A 23 4.36 -2.17 15.33
CA LEU A 23 5.67 -2.79 15.41
C LEU A 23 6.21 -3.12 14.02
N TRP A 24 5.37 -3.54 13.09
CA TRP A 24 5.78 -3.81 11.71
C TRP A 24 6.09 -2.53 10.94
N ALA A 25 5.33 -1.46 11.15
CA ALA A 25 5.72 -0.13 10.68
C ALA A 25 7.08 0.31 11.27
N ASN A 26 7.40 -0.10 12.52
CA ASN A 26 8.69 0.10 13.16
C ASN A 26 9.73 -0.99 12.83
N LEU A 27 9.33 -2.26 12.67
CA LEU A 27 10.22 -3.38 12.35
C LEU A 27 10.63 -3.45 10.89
N CYS A 28 9.86 -2.88 9.96
CA CYS A 28 10.36 -2.57 8.61
C CYS A 28 11.58 -1.65 8.64
N GLN A 29 11.83 -1.00 9.79
CA GLN A 29 13.06 -0.26 10.04
C GLN A 29 14.24 -1.16 10.48
N HIS A 30 14.02 -2.41 10.92
CA HIS A 30 15.07 -3.21 11.58
C HIS A 30 15.28 -4.64 11.08
N ILE A 31 14.53 -5.15 10.10
CA ILE A 31 14.71 -6.54 9.66
C ILE A 31 15.79 -6.68 8.61
N ASN A 32 16.79 -7.44 9.02
CA ASN A 32 18.06 -7.74 8.38
C ASN A 32 17.98 -8.74 7.21
N LYS A 33 18.59 -8.31 6.13
CA LYS A 33 19.59 -9.00 5.30
C LYS A 33 19.27 -10.13 4.34
N LYS A 34 18.11 -10.62 4.01
CA LYS A 34 18.15 -11.52 2.83
C LYS A 34 16.92 -11.57 1.90
N ARG A 35 15.83 -10.91 2.19
CA ARG A 35 14.58 -11.23 1.46
C ARG A 35 13.63 -10.05 1.27
N TRP A 36 13.82 -9.24 0.27
CA TRP A 36 12.91 -8.17 -0.15
C TRP A 36 12.12 -8.59 -1.38
N ALA A 37 10.91 -8.87 -1.21
CA ALA A 37 9.69 -8.82 -2.01
C ALA A 37 8.69 -9.78 -1.38
N ALA A 38 8.00 -9.33 -0.35
CA ALA A 38 7.15 -10.20 0.43
C ALA A 38 5.71 -9.79 0.30
N ILE A 39 4.87 -10.72 -0.08
CA ILE A 39 3.45 -10.72 0.25
C ILE A 39 3.38 -11.11 1.72
N ASN A 40 2.92 -10.22 2.59
CA ASN A 40 2.75 -10.54 3.99
C ASN A 40 1.38 -11.18 4.19
N ALA A 41 1.35 -12.47 4.34
CA ALA A 41 0.21 -13.16 4.93
C ALA A 41 0.50 -13.35 6.42
N VAL A 42 -0.37 -12.82 7.26
CA VAL A 42 -0.32 -13.06 8.70
C VAL A 42 -1.38 -14.10 9.03
N ILE A 43 -0.95 -15.31 9.40
CA ILE A 43 -1.83 -16.38 9.80
C ILE A 43 -1.88 -16.39 11.32
N PHE A 44 -3.08 -16.20 11.88
CA PHE A 44 -3.31 -16.30 13.30
C PHE A 44 -3.94 -17.65 13.63
N ASP A 45 -3.28 -18.40 14.47
CA ASP A 45 -3.90 -19.54 15.12
C ASP A 45 -4.39 -19.12 16.51
N LEU A 46 -5.70 -18.88 16.61
CA LEU A 46 -6.34 -18.49 17.86
C LEU A 46 -6.37 -19.61 18.91
N SER A 47 -6.17 -20.88 18.49
CA SER A 47 -6.19 -22.02 19.42
C SER A 47 -4.85 -22.15 20.19
N THR A 48 -3.76 -21.72 19.59
CA THR A 48 -2.40 -21.82 20.14
C THR A 48 -1.73 -20.48 20.42
N ALA A 49 -2.39 -19.35 20.09
CA ALA A 49 -1.81 -18.00 20.09
C ALA A 49 -0.51 -17.90 19.25
N THR A 50 -0.32 -18.77 18.29
CA THR A 50 0.85 -18.80 17.42
C THR A 50 0.61 -17.93 16.20
N ILE A 51 1.42 -16.90 16.03
CA ILE A 51 1.43 -16.05 14.85
C ILE A 51 2.40 -16.66 13.85
N LEU A 52 1.87 -17.15 12.74
CA LEU A 52 2.68 -17.59 11.62
C LEU A 52 2.78 -16.46 10.60
N TYR A 53 3.94 -15.83 10.52
CA TYR A 53 4.27 -14.93 9.44
C TYR A 53 4.65 -15.75 8.20
N ALA A 54 3.77 -15.80 7.22
CA ALA A 54 4.14 -16.27 5.89
C ALA A 54 4.62 -15.08 5.07
N THR A 55 5.91 -14.80 5.13
CA THR A 55 6.56 -13.85 4.24
C THR A 55 6.89 -14.57 2.94
N VAL A 56 6.12 -14.35 1.90
CA VAL A 56 6.37 -14.96 0.59
C VAL A 56 7.30 -14.09 -0.21
N LEU A 57 8.48 -14.60 -0.41
CA LEU A 57 9.46 -14.04 -1.32
C LEU A 57 9.03 -14.28 -2.76
N THR A 58 8.81 -13.23 -3.51
CA THR A 58 8.42 -13.31 -4.92
C THR A 58 9.52 -13.85 -5.84
N ARG A 59 10.66 -14.27 -5.33
CA ARG A 59 11.78 -14.76 -6.15
C ARG A 59 12.16 -16.23 -5.99
N SER A 60 11.79 -16.91 -4.93
CA SER A 60 12.26 -18.30 -4.70
C SER A 60 11.19 -19.27 -4.21
N VAL A 61 10.04 -18.75 -3.82
CA VAL A 61 8.92 -19.58 -3.37
C VAL A 61 7.74 -19.16 -4.23
N GLY A 62 7.22 -20.07 -5.00
CA GLY A 62 6.12 -19.78 -5.91
C GLY A 62 4.91 -19.22 -5.14
N VAL A 63 4.08 -18.46 -5.81
CA VAL A 63 2.77 -17.95 -5.32
C VAL A 63 1.97 -19.05 -4.60
N SER A 64 2.25 -20.32 -4.91
CA SER A 64 1.67 -21.52 -4.32
C SER A 64 1.81 -21.62 -2.79
N GLU A 65 2.96 -21.28 -2.20
CA GLU A 65 3.12 -21.46 -0.75
C GLU A 65 2.42 -20.38 0.07
N ALA A 66 2.37 -19.14 -0.43
CA ALA A 66 1.60 -18.07 0.21
C ALA A 66 0.11 -18.35 0.25
N ILE A 67 -0.36 -19.13 -0.70
CA ILE A 67 -1.77 -19.51 -0.81
C ILE A 67 -2.03 -20.84 -0.10
N LEU A 68 -1.06 -21.75 -0.10
CA LEU A 68 -1.20 -23.07 0.51
C LEU A 68 -1.31 -22.99 2.05
N ALA A 69 -0.53 -22.15 2.70
CA ALA A 69 -0.57 -22.02 4.16
C ALA A 69 -1.94 -21.50 4.69
N PRO A 70 -2.58 -20.47 4.11
CA PRO A 70 -3.96 -20.12 4.41
C PRO A 70 -4.93 -21.28 4.21
N PHE A 71 -4.82 -22.02 3.10
CA PHE A 71 -5.72 -23.14 2.78
C PHE A 71 -5.66 -24.23 3.85
N VAL A 72 -4.46 -24.68 4.25
CA VAL A 72 -4.28 -25.70 5.30
C VAL A 72 -4.85 -25.21 6.63
N SER A 73 -4.64 -23.94 6.98
CA SER A 73 -5.18 -23.38 8.22
C SER A 73 -6.71 -23.28 8.23
N LEU A 74 -7.29 -22.85 7.12
CA LEU A 74 -8.75 -22.73 6.96
C LEU A 74 -9.43 -24.09 6.97
N THR A 75 -8.86 -25.10 6.32
CA THR A 75 -9.42 -26.48 6.32
C THR A 75 -9.35 -27.12 7.71
N ALA A 76 -8.40 -26.68 8.54
CA ALA A 76 -8.32 -27.07 9.95
C ALA A 76 -9.23 -26.24 10.88
N GLY A 77 -10.12 -25.40 10.33
CA GLY A 77 -11.04 -24.55 11.10
C GLY A 77 -10.39 -23.38 11.85
N ARG A 78 -9.15 -23.06 11.53
CA ARG A 78 -8.41 -21.96 12.19
C ARG A 78 -8.75 -20.61 11.58
N TRP A 79 -8.71 -19.56 12.39
CA TRP A 79 -8.83 -18.19 11.90
C TRP A 79 -7.60 -17.78 11.09
N VAL A 80 -7.84 -17.19 9.91
CA VAL A 80 -6.82 -16.64 9.03
C VAL A 80 -7.13 -15.18 8.78
N TYR A 81 -6.17 -14.32 9.01
CA TYR A 81 -6.20 -12.94 8.51
C TYR A 81 -5.19 -12.80 7.38
N PHE A 82 -5.68 -12.44 6.21
CA PHE A 82 -4.85 -12.26 5.03
C PHE A 82 -4.86 -10.80 4.58
N SER A 83 -3.69 -10.16 4.56
CA SER A 83 -3.50 -8.80 4.06
C SER A 83 -2.71 -8.82 2.75
N GLY A 84 -3.17 -8.05 1.77
CA GLY A 84 -2.50 -8.00 0.47
C GLY A 84 -3.03 -6.90 -0.44
N LEU A 85 -2.56 -6.88 -1.68
CA LEU A 85 -3.12 -6.01 -2.71
C LEU A 85 -4.49 -6.53 -3.16
N PRO A 86 -5.39 -5.68 -3.69
CA PRO A 86 -6.71 -6.13 -4.13
C PRO A 86 -6.68 -7.32 -5.09
N CYS A 87 -5.74 -7.33 -6.05
CA CYS A 87 -5.56 -8.45 -6.98
C CYS A 87 -5.06 -9.74 -6.29
N GLN A 88 -4.32 -9.63 -5.19
CA GLN A 88 -3.87 -10.77 -4.40
C GLN A 88 -5.01 -11.36 -3.57
N ILE A 89 -5.87 -10.52 -3.00
CA ILE A 89 -7.10 -10.97 -2.32
C ILE A 89 -8.00 -11.71 -3.31
N ALA A 90 -8.20 -11.14 -4.51
CA ALA A 90 -8.99 -11.80 -5.54
C ALA A 90 -8.39 -13.15 -5.97
N ALA A 91 -7.07 -13.22 -6.12
CA ALA A 91 -6.38 -14.47 -6.44
C ALA A 91 -6.53 -15.52 -5.33
N LEU A 92 -6.39 -15.12 -4.06
CA LEU A 92 -6.61 -16.00 -2.91
C LEU A 92 -8.03 -16.57 -2.93
N LYS A 93 -9.05 -15.73 -3.03
CA LYS A 93 -10.45 -16.16 -3.05
C LYS A 93 -10.76 -17.08 -4.23
N SER A 94 -10.23 -16.76 -5.41
CA SER A 94 -10.36 -17.62 -6.59
C SER A 94 -9.71 -19.00 -6.40
N HIS A 95 -8.53 -19.04 -5.75
CA HIS A 95 -7.85 -20.32 -5.46
C HIS A 95 -8.60 -21.15 -4.42
N LEU A 96 -9.14 -20.50 -3.37
CA LEU A 96 -9.89 -21.19 -2.33
C LEU A 96 -11.22 -21.77 -2.83
N GLY A 97 -11.81 -21.19 -3.88
CA GLY A 97 -13.01 -21.67 -4.58
C GLY A 97 -14.31 -21.62 -3.76
N ARG A 98 -14.25 -21.21 -2.51
CA ARG A 98 -15.39 -21.04 -1.59
C ARG A 98 -15.10 -20.02 -0.51
N ASP A 99 -16.13 -19.49 0.11
CA ASP A 99 -15.98 -18.65 1.29
C ASP A 99 -15.72 -19.47 2.56
N TYR A 100 -14.96 -18.85 3.49
CA TYR A 100 -14.69 -19.41 4.80
C TYR A 100 -15.06 -18.38 5.86
N GLU A 101 -15.86 -18.78 6.84
CA GLU A 101 -16.24 -17.92 7.97
C GLU A 101 -15.03 -17.44 8.77
N THR A 102 -14.00 -18.29 8.84
CA THR A 102 -12.77 -18.03 9.57
C THR A 102 -11.71 -17.25 8.76
N LEU A 103 -12.01 -16.83 7.53
CA LEU A 103 -11.12 -15.99 6.73
C LEU A 103 -11.53 -14.53 6.79
N ILE A 104 -10.64 -13.68 7.28
CA ILE A 104 -10.74 -12.23 7.19
C ILE A 104 -9.70 -11.73 6.18
N THR A 105 -10.13 -10.93 5.24
CA THR A 105 -9.26 -10.36 4.19
C THR A 105 -9.20 -8.85 4.26
N GLN A 106 -7.99 -8.30 4.16
CA GLN A 106 -7.76 -6.86 4.12
C GLN A 106 -6.94 -6.49 2.90
N ASP A 107 -7.40 -5.52 2.15
CA ASP A 107 -6.61 -4.91 1.10
C ASP A 107 -6.25 -3.45 1.39
N THR A 108 -5.55 -2.82 0.45
CA THR A 108 -5.14 -1.42 0.55
C THR A 108 -5.44 -0.66 -0.74
N ALA A 109 -5.56 0.65 -0.64
CA ALA A 109 -5.54 1.51 -1.81
C ALA A 109 -4.21 1.35 -2.55
N CYS A 110 -4.23 0.63 -3.65
CA CYS A 110 -3.04 0.28 -4.40
C CYS A 110 -2.84 1.24 -5.57
N HIS A 111 -1.70 1.93 -5.62
CA HIS A 111 -1.34 2.74 -6.79
C HIS A 111 -1.04 1.83 -7.99
N SER A 112 0.02 1.03 -7.87
CA SER A 112 0.47 0.02 -8.84
C SER A 112 1.55 -0.86 -8.21
N VAL A 113 2.05 -1.84 -8.97
CA VAL A 113 3.20 -2.67 -8.59
C VAL A 113 4.38 -2.30 -9.46
N PRO A 114 5.47 -1.77 -8.89
CA PRO A 114 6.67 -1.40 -9.64
C PRO A 114 7.46 -2.63 -10.07
N SER A 115 8.31 -2.47 -11.09
CA SER A 115 9.24 -3.49 -11.54
C SER A 115 10.29 -3.81 -10.47
N PRO A 116 10.46 -5.09 -10.07
CA PRO A 116 11.55 -5.48 -9.16
C PRO A 116 12.95 -5.26 -9.74
N LEU A 117 13.09 -5.27 -11.08
CA LEU A 117 14.35 -4.98 -11.77
C LEU A 117 14.80 -3.55 -11.45
N VAL A 118 13.90 -2.58 -11.65
CA VAL A 118 14.19 -1.15 -11.40
C VAL A 118 14.51 -0.90 -9.93
N TRP A 119 13.82 -1.57 -9.02
CA TRP A 119 14.16 -1.51 -7.60
C TRP A 119 15.56 -2.06 -7.31
N GLY A 120 15.90 -3.20 -7.93
CA GLY A 120 17.22 -3.84 -7.75
C GLY A 120 18.36 -2.94 -8.18
N GLU A 121 18.22 -2.24 -9.29
CA GLU A 121 19.23 -1.31 -9.80
C GLU A 121 19.33 -0.04 -8.97
N TYR A 122 18.18 0.58 -8.63
CA TYR A 122 18.18 1.74 -7.76
C TYR A 122 18.83 1.45 -6.40
N LYS A 123 18.53 0.27 -5.83
CA LYS A 123 19.19 -0.22 -4.63
C LYS A 123 20.70 -0.35 -4.79
N ALA A 124 21.14 -0.95 -5.90
CA ALA A 124 22.58 -1.14 -6.19
C ALA A 124 23.30 0.20 -6.37
N GLU A 125 22.64 1.17 -6.99
CA GLU A 125 23.16 2.55 -7.11
C GLU A 125 23.34 3.21 -5.76
N LEU A 126 22.33 3.15 -4.88
CA LEU A 126 22.43 3.68 -3.52
C LEU A 126 23.56 3.00 -2.72
N GLU A 127 23.69 1.67 -2.81
CA GLU A 127 24.76 0.93 -2.15
C GLU A 127 26.15 1.37 -2.64
N LYS A 128 26.28 1.63 -3.93
CA LYS A 128 27.53 2.15 -4.53
C LYS A 128 27.83 3.57 -4.05
N GLN A 129 26.83 4.45 -4.05
CA GLN A 129 27.00 5.86 -3.63
C GLN A 129 27.38 5.99 -2.15
N HIS A 130 26.85 5.11 -1.29
CA HIS A 130 27.06 5.16 0.16
C HIS A 130 28.14 4.18 0.67
N GLY A 131 28.73 3.38 -0.21
CA GLY A 131 29.83 2.48 0.13
C GLY A 131 29.47 1.35 1.10
N GLY A 132 28.18 1.02 1.25
CA GLY A 132 27.66 -0.01 2.15
C GLY A 132 26.48 -0.76 1.57
N LYS A 133 26.13 -1.91 2.15
CA LYS A 133 24.94 -2.66 1.77
C LYS A 133 23.70 -2.09 2.46
N LEU A 134 22.59 -2.06 1.73
CA LEU A 134 21.32 -1.58 2.27
C LEU A 134 20.84 -2.50 3.40
N ALA A 135 20.81 -1.98 4.62
CA ALA A 135 20.36 -2.67 5.82
C ALA A 135 18.84 -2.48 6.05
N ALA A 136 18.34 -1.25 5.83
CA ALA A 136 16.92 -0.94 5.93
C ALA A 136 16.52 0.14 4.93
N PHE A 137 15.25 0.11 4.48
CA PHE A 137 14.69 1.11 3.58
C PHE A 137 13.25 1.45 3.93
N SER A 138 12.95 2.73 4.02
CA SER A 138 11.60 3.24 4.24
C SER A 138 11.18 4.12 3.08
N PHE A 139 10.15 3.70 2.34
CA PHE A 139 9.55 4.51 1.27
C PHE A 139 8.68 5.65 1.79
N ARG A 140 8.31 5.60 3.07
CA ARG A 140 7.37 6.56 3.67
C ARG A 140 7.77 6.87 5.11
N ASN A 141 8.98 7.39 5.31
CA ASN A 141 9.39 7.92 6.60
C ASN A 141 8.60 9.19 6.91
N LYS A 142 7.83 9.15 7.99
CA LYS A 142 6.91 10.22 8.40
C LYS A 142 7.47 11.12 9.51
N ALA A 143 8.78 11.15 9.72
CA ALA A 143 9.40 11.96 10.77
C ALA A 143 9.01 13.45 10.66
N ASN A 144 8.81 13.94 9.43
CA ASN A 144 8.37 15.30 9.13
C ASN A 144 6.87 15.42 8.82
N GLY A 145 6.06 14.46 9.28
CA GLY A 145 4.64 14.35 8.96
C GLY A 145 4.36 13.44 7.76
N TRP A 146 3.09 13.07 7.58
CA TRP A 146 2.70 12.11 6.55
C TRP A 146 2.48 12.75 5.17
N GLU A 147 2.18 14.04 5.13
CA GLU A 147 1.96 14.78 3.88
C GLU A 147 3.27 15.05 3.13
N VAL A 148 4.38 15.26 3.88
CA VAL A 148 5.73 15.52 3.35
C VAL A 148 6.68 14.42 3.83
N TYR A 149 6.36 13.18 3.44
CA TYR A 149 7.18 12.03 3.80
C TYR A 149 8.49 11.98 3.02
N HIS A 150 9.47 11.29 3.60
CA HIS A 150 10.81 11.12 3.06
C HIS A 150 11.06 9.66 2.71
N ILE A 151 11.98 9.45 1.77
CA ILE A 151 12.68 8.18 1.61
C ILE A 151 13.81 8.17 2.64
N ARG A 152 13.99 7.05 3.33
CA ARG A 152 15.09 6.84 4.26
C ARG A 152 15.74 5.50 4.01
N ALA A 153 17.07 5.48 3.85
CA ALA A 153 17.87 4.28 3.71
C ALA A 153 18.95 4.25 4.79
N LEU A 154 19.17 3.07 5.38
CA LEU A 154 20.25 2.81 6.33
C LEU A 154 21.17 1.75 5.74
N PHE A 155 22.47 1.94 5.87
CA PHE A 155 23.47 1.03 5.33
C PHE A 155 24.23 0.31 6.46
N ASP A 156 24.85 -0.83 6.16
CA ASP A 156 25.55 -1.67 7.12
C ASP A 156 26.87 -1.05 7.62
N ASN A 157 27.38 -0.04 6.94
CA ASN A 157 28.52 0.77 7.37
C ASN A 157 28.12 1.92 8.32
N GLY A 158 26.84 2.02 8.71
CA GLY A 158 26.32 3.06 9.57
C GLY A 158 25.92 4.36 8.88
N SER A 159 26.17 4.50 7.55
CA SER A 159 25.72 5.68 6.82
C SER A 159 24.19 5.68 6.64
N GLU A 160 23.63 6.87 6.48
CA GLU A 160 22.21 7.10 6.27
C GLU A 160 21.98 8.02 5.08
N PHE A 161 20.94 7.75 4.31
CA PHE A 161 20.43 8.61 3.24
C PHE A 161 18.98 8.97 3.54
N THR A 162 18.65 10.25 3.45
CA THR A 162 17.29 10.75 3.59
C THR A 162 17.03 11.81 2.53
N GLN A 163 15.89 11.72 1.85
CA GLN A 163 15.50 12.66 0.80
C GLN A 163 13.97 12.83 0.79
N PRO A 164 13.44 14.06 0.55
CA PRO A 164 12.02 14.24 0.30
C PRO A 164 11.54 13.31 -0.83
N ALA A 165 10.42 12.64 -0.62
CA ALA A 165 9.91 11.67 -1.60
C ALA A 165 9.60 12.32 -2.96
N ALA A 166 9.18 13.59 -2.96
CA ALA A 166 8.89 14.35 -4.18
C ALA A 166 10.14 14.66 -5.02
N GLU A 167 11.33 14.61 -4.43
CA GLU A 167 12.61 14.85 -5.11
C GLU A 167 13.31 13.54 -5.49
N ASN A 168 12.96 12.45 -4.82
CA ASN A 168 13.60 11.17 -5.02
C ASN A 168 13.25 10.57 -6.40
N PRO A 169 14.23 10.23 -7.24
CA PRO A 169 13.97 9.75 -8.60
C PRO A 169 13.14 8.45 -8.62
N TYR A 170 13.45 7.49 -7.74
CA TYR A 170 12.68 6.26 -7.67
C TYR A 170 11.21 6.53 -7.28
N GLN A 171 10.97 7.39 -6.28
CA GLN A 171 9.61 7.71 -5.88
C GLN A 171 8.83 8.50 -6.95
N ARG A 172 9.49 9.44 -7.63
CA ARG A 172 8.90 10.21 -8.74
C ARG A 172 8.47 9.31 -9.88
N GLY A 173 9.36 8.43 -10.34
CA GLY A 173 9.07 7.48 -11.41
C GLY A 173 7.97 6.49 -11.03
N PHE A 174 7.93 6.03 -9.76
CA PHE A 174 6.84 5.19 -9.25
C PHE A 174 5.49 5.92 -9.29
N ILE A 175 5.41 7.12 -8.76
CA ILE A 175 4.16 7.91 -8.77
C ILE A 175 3.71 8.26 -10.19
N LYS A 176 4.64 8.53 -11.09
CA LYS A 176 4.32 8.73 -12.52
C LYS A 176 3.88 7.43 -13.21
N GLY A 177 4.28 6.27 -12.70
CA GLY A 177 3.95 4.94 -13.25
C GLY A 177 4.92 4.44 -14.31
N LEU A 178 6.13 5.01 -14.44
CA LEU A 178 7.12 4.71 -15.50
C LEU A 178 7.54 3.25 -15.54
N TYR A 179 7.54 2.55 -14.41
CA TYR A 179 7.91 1.12 -14.30
C TYR A 179 6.85 0.29 -13.59
N SER A 180 5.60 0.74 -13.67
CA SER A 180 4.46 -0.06 -13.24
C SER A 180 4.24 -1.25 -14.17
N ARG A 181 3.77 -2.37 -13.61
CA ARG A 181 3.36 -3.51 -14.44
C ARG A 181 2.26 -3.11 -15.40
N SER A 182 2.32 -3.58 -16.65
CA SER A 182 1.32 -3.29 -17.68
C SER A 182 -0.11 -3.65 -17.26
N SER A 183 -0.28 -4.74 -16.50
CA SER A 183 -1.57 -5.16 -15.94
C SER A 183 -2.17 -4.14 -14.95
N CYS A 184 -1.36 -3.28 -14.35
CA CYS A 184 -1.84 -2.24 -13.44
C CYS A 184 -2.59 -1.11 -14.17
N PHE A 185 -2.28 -0.86 -15.44
CA PHE A 185 -2.97 0.15 -16.26
C PHE A 185 -4.40 -0.26 -16.66
N VAL A 186 -4.68 -1.56 -16.62
CA VAL A 186 -6.00 -2.16 -16.91
C VAL A 186 -6.54 -2.94 -15.71
N CYS A 187 -6.17 -2.52 -14.51
CA CYS A 187 -6.49 -3.21 -13.27
C CYS A 187 -8.01 -3.30 -13.06
N LYS A 188 -8.53 -4.52 -12.92
CA LYS A 188 -9.96 -4.80 -12.68
C LYS A 188 -10.35 -4.74 -11.19
N PHE A 189 -9.38 -4.53 -10.29
CA PHE A 189 -9.56 -4.60 -8.84
C PHE A 189 -9.57 -3.20 -8.19
N LYS A 190 -10.05 -2.21 -8.93
CA LYS A 190 -10.29 -0.84 -8.47
C LYS A 190 -11.77 -0.62 -8.21
N GLY A 191 -12.09 0.48 -7.56
CA GLY A 191 -13.44 0.84 -7.18
C GLY A 191 -13.65 0.78 -5.67
N ILE A 192 -14.83 1.20 -5.23
CA ILE A 192 -15.23 1.16 -3.83
C ILE A 192 -15.83 -0.19 -3.43
N GLU A 193 -16.32 -0.96 -4.38
CA GLU A 193 -16.77 -2.34 -4.18
C GLU A 193 -15.57 -3.28 -4.35
N ARG A 194 -15.26 -4.03 -3.32
CA ARG A 194 -14.09 -4.90 -3.28
C ARG A 194 -14.43 -6.30 -2.80
N CYS A 195 -13.60 -7.25 -3.18
CA CYS A 195 -13.75 -8.61 -2.71
C CYS A 195 -13.15 -8.85 -1.31
N SER A 196 -12.38 -7.92 -0.76
CA SER A 196 -11.86 -7.97 0.61
C SER A 196 -12.96 -7.67 1.63
N ASP A 197 -12.74 -8.02 2.89
CA ASP A 197 -13.64 -7.65 3.99
C ASP A 197 -13.41 -6.21 4.44
N VAL A 198 -12.16 -5.75 4.37
CA VAL A 198 -11.73 -4.40 4.76
C VAL A 198 -10.77 -3.83 3.73
N THR A 199 -10.88 -2.55 3.40
CA THR A 199 -9.85 -1.79 2.68
C THR A 199 -9.30 -0.69 3.57
N LEU A 200 -7.97 -0.56 3.61
CA LEU A 200 -7.27 0.55 4.24
C LEU A 200 -6.70 1.49 3.18
N ALA A 201 -6.86 2.79 3.40
CA ALA A 201 -6.33 3.81 2.52
C ALA A 201 -5.84 5.02 3.32
N ASP A 202 -4.92 5.81 2.76
CA ASP A 202 -4.66 7.14 3.29
C ASP A 202 -5.85 8.06 2.99
N TYR A 203 -6.24 8.92 3.93
CA TYR A 203 -7.26 9.93 3.72
C TYR A 203 -6.65 11.21 3.13
N TRP A 204 -6.15 11.15 1.89
CA TRP A 204 -5.62 12.32 1.22
C TRP A 204 -6.66 13.44 1.12
N GLY A 205 -6.25 14.67 1.41
CA GLY A 205 -7.15 15.82 1.39
C GLY A 205 -8.01 16.01 2.65
N VAL A 206 -7.86 15.15 3.68
CA VAL A 206 -8.64 15.20 4.92
C VAL A 206 -8.64 16.59 5.56
N LYS A 207 -7.53 17.31 5.51
CA LYS A 207 -7.38 18.67 6.07
C LYS A 207 -8.37 19.68 5.47
N GLY A 208 -8.72 19.52 4.19
CA GLY A 208 -9.70 20.38 3.52
C GLY A 208 -11.12 19.81 3.52
N ILE A 209 -11.27 18.47 3.53
CA ILE A 209 -12.58 17.80 3.46
C ILE A 209 -13.21 17.65 4.84
N GLN A 210 -12.41 17.24 5.81
CA GLN A 210 -12.86 16.91 7.18
C GLN A 210 -11.78 17.29 8.20
N PRO A 211 -11.59 18.59 8.49
CA PRO A 211 -10.48 19.08 9.31
C PRO A 211 -10.40 18.44 10.70
N ASP A 212 -11.55 18.12 11.32
CA ASP A 212 -11.61 17.49 12.63
C ASP A 212 -11.05 16.06 12.66
N ALA A 213 -10.93 15.42 11.46
CA ALA A 213 -10.29 14.11 11.30
C ALA A 213 -8.79 14.21 11.03
N TYR A 214 -8.26 15.40 10.83
CA TYR A 214 -6.85 15.57 10.47
C TYR A 214 -5.93 15.19 11.63
N ASN A 215 -4.90 14.41 11.30
CA ASN A 215 -3.79 14.08 12.19
C ASN A 215 -2.46 14.27 11.44
N PRO A 216 -1.46 15.01 11.99
CA PRO A 216 -0.15 15.18 11.35
C PRO A 216 0.60 13.87 11.10
N GLN A 217 0.33 12.82 11.85
CA GLN A 217 0.92 11.48 11.65
C GLN A 217 0.19 10.66 10.59
N GLY A 218 -0.93 11.15 10.08
CA GLY A 218 -1.77 10.56 9.07
C GLY A 218 -3.15 10.14 9.57
N THR A 219 -4.12 10.26 8.68
CA THR A 219 -5.48 9.76 8.89
C THR A 219 -5.76 8.69 7.86
N SER A 220 -6.30 7.56 8.30
CA SER A 220 -6.67 6.44 7.43
C SER A 220 -8.15 6.46 7.12
N LEU A 221 -8.50 6.08 5.89
CA LEU A 221 -9.84 5.67 5.52
C LEU A 221 -9.96 4.16 5.71
N ILE A 222 -11.09 3.73 6.29
CA ILE A 222 -11.46 2.33 6.44
C ILE A 222 -12.75 2.12 5.65
N LEU A 223 -12.72 1.23 4.66
CA LEU A 223 -13.91 0.79 3.95
C LEU A 223 -14.25 -0.63 4.40
N LEU A 224 -15.51 -0.86 4.71
CA LEU A 224 -16.04 -2.15 5.16
C LEU A 224 -16.93 -2.73 4.07
N HIS A 225 -16.59 -3.94 3.59
CA HIS A 225 -17.25 -4.56 2.45
C HIS A 225 -18.09 -5.78 2.85
N SER A 226 -17.91 -6.29 4.08
CA SER A 226 -18.62 -7.47 4.58
C SER A 226 -19.02 -7.34 6.05
N GLU A 227 -19.90 -8.18 6.53
CA GLU A 227 -20.24 -8.29 7.95
C GLU A 227 -19.03 -8.74 8.80
N LYS A 228 -18.15 -9.58 8.24
CA LYS A 228 -16.88 -9.95 8.91
C LYS A 228 -15.99 -8.72 9.14
N GLY A 229 -15.87 -7.84 8.12
CA GLY A 229 -15.15 -6.58 8.25
C GLY A 229 -15.76 -5.63 9.29
N ARG A 230 -17.11 -5.53 9.35
CA ARG A 230 -17.82 -4.75 10.37
C ARG A 230 -17.57 -5.30 11.77
N SER A 231 -17.71 -6.61 11.94
CA SER A 231 -17.47 -7.29 13.21
C SER A 231 -16.03 -7.11 13.69
N LEU A 232 -15.05 -7.17 12.78
CA LEU A 232 -13.66 -6.89 13.08
C LEU A 232 -13.47 -5.46 13.60
N LEU A 233 -14.03 -4.46 12.89
CA LEU A 233 -13.91 -3.06 13.31
C LEU A 233 -14.57 -2.82 14.67
N GLU A 234 -15.74 -3.43 14.91
CA GLU A 234 -16.46 -3.31 16.17
C GLU A 234 -15.64 -3.88 17.35
N CYS A 235 -14.93 -4.98 17.14
CA CYS A 235 -14.02 -5.54 18.16
C CYS A 235 -12.85 -4.62 18.51
N CYS A 236 -12.46 -3.73 17.60
CA CYS A 236 -11.30 -2.84 17.76
C CYS A 236 -11.68 -1.40 18.12
N LYS A 237 -12.95 -1.05 18.10
CA LYS A 237 -13.39 0.36 18.14
C LYS A 237 -12.88 1.14 19.35
N GLU A 238 -12.75 0.48 20.51
CA GLU A 238 -12.28 1.13 21.74
C GLU A 238 -10.80 1.52 21.69
N GLN A 239 -10.01 0.88 20.80
CA GLN A 239 -8.60 1.18 20.57
C GLN A 239 -8.36 2.17 19.42
N LEU A 240 -9.43 2.56 18.73
CA LEU A 240 -9.39 3.42 17.57
C LEU A 240 -10.19 4.70 17.78
N ARG A 241 -9.65 5.82 17.32
CA ARG A 241 -10.46 7.04 17.18
C ARG A 241 -11.17 6.97 15.82
N LEU A 242 -12.42 6.59 15.83
CA LEU A 242 -13.26 6.42 14.65
C LEU A 242 -14.25 7.57 14.52
N GLN A 243 -14.49 7.99 13.29
CA GLN A 243 -15.59 8.87 12.93
C GLN A 243 -16.04 8.56 11.48
N PRO A 244 -17.32 8.79 11.15
CA PRO A 244 -17.81 8.61 9.78
C PRO A 244 -17.01 9.48 8.82
N ALA A 245 -16.61 8.90 7.68
CA ALA A 245 -15.93 9.64 6.63
C ALA A 245 -16.91 10.52 5.84
N ALA A 246 -16.45 11.67 5.37
CA ALA A 246 -17.23 12.53 4.50
C ALA A 246 -17.56 11.82 3.18
N LYS A 247 -18.65 12.24 2.50
CA LYS A 247 -19.11 11.63 1.23
C LYS A 247 -18.06 11.69 0.12
N ASP A 248 -17.23 12.71 0.12
CA ASP A 248 -16.17 13.00 -0.85
C ASP A 248 -14.77 12.58 -0.36
N ALA A 249 -14.70 11.72 0.65
CA ALA A 249 -13.45 11.20 1.24
C ALA A 249 -12.48 10.61 0.21
N PHE A 250 -12.97 10.18 -0.94
CA PHE A 250 -12.15 9.60 -2.02
C PHE A 250 -11.66 10.61 -3.06
N ALA A 251 -12.11 11.87 -3.01
CA ALA A 251 -11.83 12.87 -4.05
C ALA A 251 -10.33 13.04 -4.36
N PHE A 252 -9.48 12.89 -3.35
CA PHE A 252 -8.03 13.00 -3.49
C PHE A 252 -7.30 11.65 -3.43
N ASN A 253 -8.02 10.54 -3.57
CA ASN A 253 -7.43 9.20 -3.57
C ASN A 253 -7.81 8.40 -4.83
N PRO A 254 -7.29 8.77 -6.01
CA PRO A 254 -7.61 8.09 -7.27
C PRO A 254 -7.18 6.61 -7.25
N ALA A 255 -6.19 6.24 -6.42
CA ALA A 255 -5.75 4.85 -6.28
C ALA A 255 -6.84 3.90 -5.75
N VAL A 256 -7.87 4.42 -5.06
CA VAL A 256 -9.06 3.65 -4.68
C VAL A 256 -9.96 3.42 -5.88
N LEU A 257 -10.20 4.46 -6.68
CA LEU A 257 -11.31 4.52 -7.64
C LEU A 257 -10.97 3.94 -9.02
N ALA A 258 -9.74 4.19 -9.51
CA ALA A 258 -9.39 3.86 -10.89
C ALA A 258 -7.95 3.34 -11.03
N PRO A 259 -7.67 2.57 -12.10
CA PRO A 259 -6.31 2.25 -12.51
C PRO A 259 -5.50 3.52 -12.78
N ILE A 260 -4.18 3.44 -12.56
CA ILE A 260 -3.28 4.50 -13.02
C ILE A 260 -3.30 4.54 -14.56
N GLN A 261 -3.14 5.72 -15.10
CA GLN A 261 -2.99 5.86 -16.56
C GLN A 261 -1.57 5.49 -16.98
N LYS A 262 -1.42 4.81 -18.13
CA LYS A 262 -0.09 4.58 -18.72
C LYS A 262 0.52 5.96 -19.04
N PRO A 263 1.72 6.29 -18.51
CA PRO A 263 2.35 7.58 -18.81
C PRO A 263 2.67 7.72 -20.29
N ALA A 264 2.60 8.93 -20.83
CA ALA A 264 2.92 9.19 -22.23
C ALA A 264 4.34 8.74 -22.61
N ARG A 265 5.29 8.88 -21.67
CA ARG A 265 6.70 8.50 -21.88
C ARG A 265 7.06 7.14 -21.27
N TYR A 266 6.09 6.23 -21.14
CA TYR A 266 6.35 4.88 -20.60
C TYR A 266 7.30 4.07 -21.48
N ASP A 267 7.07 4.09 -22.79
CA ASP A 267 7.87 3.31 -23.72
C ASP A 267 9.27 3.93 -23.87
N GLU A 268 9.37 5.27 -23.91
CA GLU A 268 10.64 6.03 -23.91
C GLU A 268 11.51 5.69 -22.67
N PHE A 269 10.88 5.54 -21.50
CA PHE A 269 11.60 5.11 -20.30
C PHE A 269 12.23 3.73 -20.49
N TRP A 270 11.49 2.77 -21.02
CA TRP A 270 12.01 1.41 -21.19
C TRP A 270 13.03 1.29 -22.33
N GLU A 271 12.91 2.09 -23.38
CA GLU A 271 13.90 2.20 -24.46
C GLU A 271 15.22 2.80 -23.97
N GLY A 272 15.15 3.82 -23.12
CA GLY A 272 16.34 4.46 -22.51
C GLY A 272 16.92 3.73 -21.30
N TYR A 273 16.23 2.71 -20.80
CA TYR A 273 16.60 2.01 -19.56
C TYR A 273 17.96 1.30 -19.71
N GLY A 274 18.89 1.60 -18.79
CA GLY A 274 20.27 1.10 -18.82
C GLY A 274 21.20 1.79 -19.81
N GLN A 275 20.74 2.81 -20.57
CA GLN A 275 21.57 3.56 -21.52
C GLN A 275 22.05 4.90 -20.93
N THR A 276 21.34 5.45 -19.97
CA THR A 276 21.66 6.70 -19.27
C THR A 276 21.53 6.50 -17.77
N SER A 277 21.91 7.52 -16.98
CA SER A 277 21.71 7.44 -15.53
C SER A 277 20.22 7.30 -15.21
N PHE A 278 19.89 6.50 -14.20
CA PHE A 278 18.51 6.28 -13.78
C PHE A 278 17.81 7.60 -13.38
N ALA A 279 18.52 8.47 -12.67
CA ALA A 279 17.98 9.74 -12.22
C ALA A 279 17.66 10.68 -13.39
N ASP A 280 18.53 10.78 -14.38
CA ASP A 280 18.34 11.62 -15.57
C ASP A 280 17.18 11.11 -16.42
N LEU A 281 17.14 9.78 -16.66
CA LEU A 281 16.06 9.13 -17.40
C LEU A 281 14.70 9.37 -16.75
N VAL A 282 14.60 9.15 -15.43
CA VAL A 282 13.36 9.41 -14.68
C VAL A 282 13.00 10.89 -14.74
N SER A 283 13.99 11.79 -14.59
CA SER A 283 13.75 13.23 -14.67
C SER A 283 13.13 13.61 -16.02
N ALA A 284 13.77 13.19 -17.11
CA ALA A 284 13.27 13.43 -18.47
C ALA A 284 11.84 12.87 -18.66
N CYS A 285 11.62 11.60 -18.29
CA CYS A 285 10.31 10.95 -18.47
C CYS A 285 9.22 11.42 -17.49
N CYS A 286 9.57 12.06 -16.39
CA CYS A 286 8.61 12.67 -15.47
C CYS A 286 8.18 14.08 -15.89
N GLU A 287 8.90 14.74 -16.77
CA GLU A 287 8.48 16.04 -17.30
C GLU A 287 7.16 15.89 -18.08
N PRO A 288 6.19 16.80 -17.86
CA PRO A 288 4.93 16.72 -18.56
C PRO A 288 5.13 17.02 -20.05
N THR A 289 4.49 16.23 -20.90
CA THR A 289 4.44 16.52 -22.35
C THR A 289 3.63 17.78 -22.64
N GLU A 290 3.83 18.38 -23.82
CA GLU A 290 3.03 19.53 -24.27
C GLU A 290 1.53 19.23 -24.28
N GLU A 291 1.14 17.99 -24.61
CA GLU A 291 -0.25 17.53 -24.54
C GLU A 291 -0.79 17.49 -23.12
N GLU A 292 -0.02 16.94 -22.17
CA GLU A 292 -0.40 16.93 -20.74
C GLU A 292 -0.51 18.37 -20.18
N LEU A 293 0.38 19.27 -20.58
CA LEU A 293 0.32 20.69 -20.23
C LEU A 293 -0.92 21.38 -20.82
N ALA A 294 -1.23 21.11 -22.09
CA ALA A 294 -2.41 21.63 -22.75
C ALA A 294 -3.71 21.12 -22.08
N GLN A 295 -3.75 19.83 -21.71
CA GLN A 295 -4.89 19.24 -21.00
C GLN A 295 -5.07 19.86 -19.60
N LYS A 296 -3.99 20.07 -18.86
CA LYS A 296 -4.04 20.77 -17.57
C LYS A 296 -4.55 22.21 -17.69
N ARG A 297 -4.13 22.93 -18.73
CA ARG A 297 -4.63 24.30 -19.02
C ARG A 297 -6.14 24.30 -19.32
N ARG A 298 -6.61 23.34 -20.15
CA ARG A 298 -8.04 23.17 -20.47
C ARG A 298 -8.87 22.85 -19.23
N SER A 299 -8.42 21.91 -18.39
CA SER A 299 -9.10 21.52 -17.15
C SER A 299 -9.22 22.69 -16.17
N LYS A 300 -8.13 23.46 -15.96
CA LYS A 300 -8.15 24.67 -15.12
C LYS A 300 -9.11 25.73 -15.65
N SER A 301 -9.16 25.94 -16.98
CA SER A 301 -10.08 26.90 -17.59
C SER A 301 -11.53 26.47 -17.45
N LEU A 302 -11.82 25.18 -17.58
CA LEU A 302 -13.17 24.59 -17.39
C LEU A 302 -13.64 24.74 -15.95
N LEU A 303 -12.78 24.37 -14.98
CA LEU A 303 -13.04 24.57 -13.55
C LEU A 303 -13.31 26.04 -13.21
N ALA A 304 -12.51 26.95 -13.74
CA ALA A 304 -12.71 28.38 -13.55
C ALA A 304 -14.03 28.90 -14.17
N ARG A 305 -14.49 28.29 -15.26
CA ARG A 305 -15.81 28.59 -15.86
C ARG A 305 -16.96 28.05 -15.01
N VAL A 306 -16.84 26.81 -14.52
CA VAL A 306 -17.84 26.17 -13.63
C VAL A 306 -17.97 26.96 -12.33
N MET A 307 -16.84 27.29 -11.69
CA MET A 307 -16.84 28.07 -10.44
C MET A 307 -17.40 29.48 -10.63
N ARG A 308 -17.22 30.12 -11.79
CA ARG A 308 -17.87 31.40 -12.11
C ARG A 308 -19.38 31.30 -12.30
N ARG A 309 -19.88 30.15 -12.82
CA ARG A 309 -21.34 29.93 -12.96
C ARG A 309 -22.00 29.60 -11.61
N LEU A 310 -21.30 28.96 -10.69
CA LEU A 310 -21.82 28.63 -9.34
C LEU A 310 -21.81 29.84 -8.40
N LYS A 311 -21.08 30.91 -8.73
CA LYS A 311 -21.06 32.16 -7.93
C LYS A 311 -22.06 33.23 -8.42
N ARG A 312 -22.78 32.95 -9.50
CA ARG A 312 -23.91 33.75 -10.03
C ARG A 312 -25.24 33.08 -9.65
#